data_75d976ce22120c09b2faa0afe2ddfb40
#
_entry.id   75d976ce22120c09b2faa0afe2ddfb40
#
_cell.length_a   1.000
_cell.length_b   1.000
_cell.length_c   1.000
_cell.angle_alpha   90.00
_cell.angle_beta   90.00
_cell.angle_gamma   90.00
#
_symmetry.space_group_name_H-M   'P 1'
#
loop_
_entity.id
_entity.type
_entity.pdbx_description
1 polymer ?
#
loop_
_entity_poly.entity_id
_entity_poly.type
_entity_poly.pdbx_seq_one_letter_code
_entity_poly.pdbx_strand_id
1 'polypeptide(L)' 'MTKEQMWEYLEEIIGVSQETLDVVTNINGFTEETMCDILYAVTGYRYFDQLEEEY' A
#
# COMPACT_ATOMS: atom_id res chain seq x y z
N MET A 1 5.35 -9.45 5.06
CA MET A 1 5.79 -8.19 4.45
C MET A 1 5.77 -7.09 5.49
N THR A 2 6.86 -6.32 5.59
CA THR A 2 6.90 -5.18 6.51
C THR A 2 6.18 -3.98 5.91
N LYS A 3 5.88 -2.96 6.73
CA LYS A 3 5.23 -1.75 6.21
C LYS A 3 6.11 -1.00 5.21
N GLU A 4 7.42 -1.08 5.38
CA GLU A 4 8.37 -0.49 4.43
C GLU A 4 8.31 -1.22 3.09
N GLN A 5 8.21 -2.55 3.12
CA GLN A 5 8.05 -3.35 1.91
C GLN A 5 6.70 -3.09 1.24
N MET A 6 5.66 -2.88 2.02
CA MET A 6 4.34 -2.53 1.51
C MET A 6 4.36 -1.18 0.79
N TRP A 7 5.03 -0.20 1.39
CA TRP A 7 5.22 1.11 0.77
C TRP A 7 5.90 0.99 -0.58
N GLU A 8 7.02 0.27 -0.60
CA GLU A 8 7.80 0.05 -1.81
C GLU A 8 6.97 -0.66 -2.88
N TYR A 9 6.20 -1.67 -2.46
CA TYR A 9 5.33 -2.41 -3.36
C TYR A 9 4.27 -1.50 -3.99
N LEU A 10 3.63 -0.67 -3.18
CA LEU A 10 2.62 0.27 -3.68
C LEU A 10 3.22 1.26 -4.66
N GLU A 11 4.41 1.74 -4.38
CA GLU A 11 5.08 2.72 -5.24
C GLU A 11 5.56 2.11 -6.55
N GLU A 12 6.24 0.97 -6.49
CA GLU A 12 6.92 0.38 -7.66
C GLU A 12 6.03 -0.57 -8.47
N ILE A 13 5.23 -1.38 -7.81
CA ILE A 13 4.44 -2.41 -8.49
C ILE A 13 3.05 -1.90 -8.85
N ILE A 14 2.37 -1.33 -7.87
CA ILE A 14 1.01 -0.82 -8.07
C ILE A 14 1.03 0.51 -8.81
N GLY A 15 2.07 1.33 -8.58
CA GLY A 15 2.21 2.59 -9.26
C GLY A 15 1.60 3.77 -8.52
N VAL A 16 1.43 3.67 -7.22
CA VAL A 16 0.95 4.78 -6.39
C VAL A 16 2.07 5.80 -6.25
N SER A 17 1.77 7.08 -6.47
CA SER A 17 2.78 8.12 -6.37
C SER A 17 3.27 8.29 -4.93
N GLN A 18 4.54 8.65 -4.78
CA GLN A 18 5.14 8.91 -3.50
C GLN A 18 4.39 10.03 -2.77
N GLU A 19 3.96 11.04 -3.50
CA GLU A 19 3.20 12.15 -2.94
C GLU A 19 1.89 11.67 -2.31
N THR A 20 1.18 10.77 -2.99
CA THR A 20 -0.06 10.19 -2.47
C THR A 20 0.21 9.39 -1.20
N LEU A 21 1.26 8.58 -1.20
CA LEU A 21 1.65 7.80 -0.04
C LEU A 21 1.99 8.70 1.15
N ASP A 22 2.74 9.78 0.89
CA ASP A 22 3.11 10.74 1.92
C ASP A 22 1.89 11.42 2.53
N VAL A 23 0.95 11.87 1.70
CA VAL A 23 -0.26 12.56 2.18
C VAL A 23 -1.10 11.62 3.03
N VAL A 24 -1.35 10.42 2.56
CA VAL A 24 -2.20 9.46 3.28
C VAL A 24 -1.57 9.05 4.61
N THR A 25 -0.25 8.79 4.61
CA THR A 25 0.43 8.40 5.84
C THR A 25 0.56 9.55 6.82
N ASN A 26 0.64 10.79 6.35
CA ASN A 26 0.64 11.97 7.24
C ASN A 26 -0.70 12.14 7.95
N ILE A 27 -1.79 11.79 7.29
CA ILE A 27 -3.13 11.92 7.86
C ILE A 27 -3.47 10.73 8.77
N ASN A 28 -3.18 9.51 8.31
CA ASN A 28 -3.61 8.28 8.99
C ASN A 28 -2.51 7.57 9.77
N GLY A 29 -1.25 7.96 9.56
CA GLY A 29 -0.11 7.30 10.18
C GLY A 29 0.51 6.25 9.25
N PHE A 30 1.79 5.99 9.47
CA PHE A 30 2.53 4.99 8.70
C PHE A 30 2.42 3.63 9.39
N THR A 31 1.37 2.89 9.06
CA THR A 31 1.06 1.58 9.63
C THR A 31 0.72 0.59 8.53
N GLU A 32 0.76 -0.70 8.87
CA GLU A 32 0.35 -1.75 7.93
C GLU A 32 -1.11 -1.59 7.52
N GLU A 33 -1.95 -1.17 8.46
CA GLU A 33 -3.36 -0.93 8.19
C GLU A 33 -3.55 0.16 7.15
N THR A 34 -2.82 1.26 7.27
CA THR A 34 -2.87 2.35 6.30
C THR A 34 -2.42 1.88 4.91
N MET A 35 -1.37 1.07 4.87
CA MET A 35 -0.90 0.51 3.60
C MET A 35 -1.95 -0.37 2.95
N CYS A 36 -2.66 -1.18 3.73
CA CYS A 36 -3.75 -2.02 3.22
C CYS A 36 -4.92 -1.17 2.72
N ASP A 37 -5.22 -0.08 3.40
CA ASP A 37 -6.28 0.85 2.97
C ASP A 37 -5.97 1.46 1.61
N ILE A 38 -4.73 1.86 1.39
CA ILE A 38 -4.28 2.39 0.11
C ILE A 38 -4.41 1.32 -0.97
N LEU A 39 -3.95 0.12 -0.67
CA LEU A 39 -4.04 -1.01 -1.60
C LEU A 39 -5.49 -1.25 -2.01
N TYR A 40 -6.39 -1.28 -1.05
CA TYR A 40 -7.81 -1.50 -1.32
C TYR A 40 -8.40 -0.41 -2.21
N ALA A 41 -8.06 0.84 -1.93
CA ALA A 41 -8.56 1.97 -2.70
C ALA A 41 -8.11 1.93 -4.17
N VAL A 42 -6.92 1.41 -4.43
CA VAL A 42 -6.31 1.41 -5.75
C VAL A 42 -6.64 0.13 -6.54
N THR A 43 -6.60 -1.03 -5.87
CA THR A 43 -6.71 -2.33 -6.54
C THR A 43 -7.96 -3.11 -6.21
N GLY A 44 -8.60 -2.83 -5.09
CA GLY A 44 -9.72 -3.61 -4.58
C GLY A 44 -9.29 -4.81 -3.72
N TYR A 45 -8.00 -5.08 -3.62
CA TYR A 45 -7.49 -6.13 -2.74
C TYR A 45 -7.26 -5.57 -1.35
N ARG A 46 -7.67 -6.30 -0.33
CA ARG A 46 -7.55 -5.87 1.06
C ARG A 46 -6.21 -6.20 1.68
N TYR A 47 -5.54 -7.22 1.18
CA TYR A 47 -4.29 -7.71 1.76
C TYR A 47 -3.27 -7.95 0.68
N PHE A 48 -2.02 -7.70 1.01
CA PHE A 48 -0.91 -7.92 0.10
C PHE A 48 -0.72 -9.40 -0.23
N ASP A 49 -1.10 -10.28 0.68
CA ASP A 49 -1.04 -11.72 0.46
C ASP A 49 -1.88 -12.15 -0.73
N GLN A 50 -2.99 -11.48 -0.97
CA GLN A 50 -3.86 -11.77 -2.11
C GLN A 50 -3.15 -11.50 -3.43
N LEU A 51 -2.34 -10.43 -3.46
CA LEU A 51 -1.56 -10.09 -4.65
C LEU A 51 -0.44 -11.09 -4.89
N GLU A 52 0.22 -11.55 -3.84
CA GLU A 52 1.30 -12.52 -3.96
C GLU A 52 0.82 -13.84 -4.55
N GLU A 53 -0.41 -14.23 -4.27
CA GLU A 53 -1.00 -15.43 -4.83
C GLU A 53 -1.37 -15.27 -6.30
N GLU A 54 -1.70 -14.06 -6.72
CA GLU A 54 -2.12 -13.75 -8.10
C GLU A 54 -0.94 -13.45 -9.02
N TYR A 55 0.12 -12.94 -8.46
CA TYR A 55 1.33 -12.57 -9.18
C TYR A 55 2.50 -13.47 -8.80
#